data_1886a4605be4d3eecab05087c02eb118
#
_entry.id   1886a4605be4d3eecab05087c02eb118
#
_cell.length_a   1.000
_cell.length_b   1.000
_cell.length_c   1.000
_cell.angle_alpha   90.00
_cell.angle_beta   90.00
_cell.angle_gamma   90.00
#
_symmetry.space_group_name_H-M   'P 1'
#
loop_
_entity.id
_entity.type
_entity.pdbx_description
1 polymer ?
#
loop_
_entity_poly.entity_id
_entity_poly.type
_entity_poly.pdbx_seq_one_letter_code
_entity_poly.pdbx_strand_id
1 'polypeptide(L)'
;MEEYSAACRALGVRLVRFPETRLSCDLMVSSTSQNRLLALALDLPASHFEQPGVFDAPQLFLRLLRYAPEVSVPERGIYGAGAHTDYGMVTMLATDENDGLQIQPRTAGLADVGWIDVPARRGALIVNLGDLLERWTNGRFLSTRHRVLNKNGLERFSMPFFWEPNFTCICEVLPSCCCPENPPKFPPVKAGDYLLGRYGETHAAYGGEPLAA
;
A
#
# COMPACT_ATOMS: atom_id res chain seq x y z
N MET A 1 9.61 -13.53 -14.35
CA MET A 1 9.22 -12.98 -13.02
C MET A 1 10.43 -12.31 -12.35
N GLU A 2 11.59 -12.95 -12.27
CA GLU A 2 12.82 -12.34 -11.71
C GLU A 2 13.32 -11.13 -12.51
N GLU A 3 13.34 -11.18 -13.84
CA GLU A 3 13.69 -10.05 -14.70
C GLU A 3 12.74 -8.86 -14.52
N TYR A 4 11.45 -9.11 -14.30
CA TYR A 4 10.45 -8.06 -14.08
C TYR A 4 10.61 -7.40 -12.72
N SER A 5 10.92 -8.19 -11.68
CA SER A 5 11.24 -7.68 -10.35
C SER A 5 12.53 -6.86 -10.36
N ALA A 6 13.55 -7.31 -11.10
CA ALA A 6 14.80 -6.56 -11.32
C ALA A 6 14.55 -5.27 -12.11
N ALA A 7 13.67 -5.30 -13.12
CA ALA A 7 13.27 -4.12 -13.87
C ALA A 7 12.48 -3.12 -13.04
N CYS A 8 11.60 -3.56 -12.13
CA CYS A 8 10.89 -2.68 -11.20
C CYS A 8 11.85 -2.08 -10.16
N ARG A 9 12.85 -2.84 -9.67
CA ARG A 9 13.94 -2.32 -8.83
C ARG A 9 14.78 -1.30 -9.60
N ALA A 10 15.14 -1.61 -10.85
CA ALA A 10 15.89 -0.71 -11.73
C ALA A 10 15.06 0.50 -12.16
N LEU A 11 13.74 0.37 -12.35
CA LEU A 11 12.82 1.44 -12.63
C LEU A 11 12.67 2.36 -11.41
N GLY A 12 12.54 1.81 -10.21
CA GLY A 12 12.60 2.56 -8.96
C GLY A 12 13.88 3.39 -8.86
N VAL A 13 15.05 2.81 -9.18
CA VAL A 13 16.34 3.50 -9.22
C VAL A 13 16.45 4.53 -10.38
N ARG A 14 15.78 4.30 -11.52
CA ARG A 14 15.85 5.19 -12.71
C ARG A 14 14.87 6.36 -12.65
N LEU A 15 13.72 6.20 -12.04
CA LEU A 15 12.72 7.28 -11.84
C LEU A 15 13.27 8.44 -11.01
N VAL A 16 14.35 8.19 -10.27
CA VAL A 16 15.14 9.21 -9.53
C VAL A 16 15.99 10.11 -10.41
N ARG A 17 16.27 9.72 -11.65
CA ARG A 17 17.19 10.43 -12.53
C ARG A 17 16.53 11.37 -13.55
N PHE A 18 15.24 11.64 -13.45
CA PHE A 18 14.58 12.63 -14.30
C PHE A 18 14.66 14.03 -13.68
N PRO A 19 15.43 14.96 -14.27
CA PRO A 19 15.72 16.27 -13.65
C PRO A 19 14.57 17.29 -13.70
N GLU A 20 13.39 16.97 -14.23
CA GLU A 20 12.37 17.98 -14.53
C GLU A 20 11.01 17.85 -13.83
N THR A 21 10.82 16.92 -12.90
CA THR A 21 9.59 16.84 -12.12
C THR A 21 9.87 16.99 -10.63
N ARG A 22 9.84 18.24 -10.20
CA ARG A 22 10.02 18.62 -8.80
C ARG A 22 8.99 17.96 -7.89
N LEU A 23 9.45 17.42 -6.79
CA LEU A 23 8.79 17.00 -5.55
C LEU A 23 8.08 15.64 -5.48
N SER A 24 7.49 15.13 -6.53
CA SER A 24 6.79 13.82 -6.44
C SER A 24 7.64 12.63 -6.84
N CYS A 25 8.69 12.82 -7.63
CA CYS A 25 9.60 11.76 -8.07
C CYS A 25 10.72 11.45 -7.09
N ASP A 26 11.14 12.41 -6.26
CA ASP A 26 12.21 12.21 -5.28
C ASP A 26 11.80 11.29 -4.11
N LEU A 27 10.51 11.07 -3.90
CA LEU A 27 9.96 10.15 -2.89
C LEU A 27 10.05 8.67 -3.30
N MET A 28 10.42 8.38 -4.55
CA MET A 28 10.42 7.01 -5.10
C MET A 28 11.79 6.38 -5.25
N VAL A 29 12.78 7.00 -4.70
CA VAL A 29 14.17 6.53 -4.81
C VAL A 29 14.47 5.43 -3.85
N SER A 30 14.53 4.26 -4.34
CA SER A 30 14.94 3.01 -3.68
C SER A 30 14.17 2.70 -2.38
N SER A 31 13.97 1.45 -2.13
CA SER A 31 13.44 0.91 -0.88
C SER A 31 14.06 1.51 0.37
N THR A 32 15.36 1.67 0.36
CA THR A 32 16.13 2.27 1.45
C THR A 32 15.74 3.72 1.69
N SER A 33 15.53 4.52 0.63
CA SER A 33 15.14 5.93 0.79
C SER A 33 13.73 6.09 1.35
N GLN A 34 12.78 5.25 0.96
CA GLN A 34 11.42 5.27 1.52
C GLN A 34 11.42 4.93 3.00
N ASN A 35 12.17 3.89 3.38
CA ASN A 35 12.31 3.50 4.78
C ASN A 35 12.93 4.63 5.62
N ARG A 36 13.93 5.32 5.08
CA ARG A 36 14.55 6.48 5.75
C ARG A 36 13.59 7.65 5.90
N LEU A 37 12.81 7.97 4.85
CA LEU A 37 11.79 9.02 4.91
C LEU A 37 10.69 8.68 5.90
N LEU A 38 10.22 7.43 5.93
CA LEU A 38 9.24 6.97 6.91
C LEU A 38 9.80 7.08 8.34
N ALA A 39 11.05 6.67 8.57
CA ALA A 39 11.68 6.80 9.87
C ALA A 39 11.73 8.26 10.33
N LEU A 40 12.19 9.16 9.46
CA LEU A 40 12.26 10.61 9.77
C LEU A 40 10.86 11.21 10.02
N ALA A 41 9.84 10.83 9.25
CA ALA A 41 8.46 11.27 9.46
C ALA A 41 7.84 10.78 10.77
N LEU A 42 8.47 9.77 11.39
CA LEU A 42 8.08 9.17 12.68
C LEU A 42 8.97 9.61 13.84
N ASP A 43 9.83 10.61 13.61
CA ASP A 43 10.79 11.12 14.59
C ASP A 43 11.79 10.04 15.06
N LEU A 44 12.14 9.11 14.16
CA LEU A 44 13.08 8.00 14.39
C LEU A 44 14.41 8.26 13.66
N PRO A 45 15.51 7.61 14.09
CA PRO A 45 16.76 7.61 13.32
C PRO A 45 16.51 7.14 11.89
N ALA A 46 17.11 7.78 10.90
CA ALA A 46 16.92 7.46 9.48
C ALA A 46 17.17 5.98 9.14
N SER A 47 18.08 5.32 9.88
CA SER A 47 18.41 3.89 9.73
C SER A 47 17.48 2.95 10.50
N HIS A 48 16.42 3.45 11.13
CA HIS A 48 15.56 2.64 12.01
C HIS A 48 15.03 1.37 11.33
N PHE A 49 14.60 1.46 10.09
CA PHE A 49 14.08 0.34 9.32
C PHE A 49 15.17 -0.44 8.54
N GLU A 50 16.44 -0.03 8.64
CA GLU A 50 17.59 -0.73 8.03
C GLU A 50 18.16 -1.85 8.94
N GLN A 51 17.54 -2.10 10.09
CA GLN A 51 17.94 -3.13 11.02
C GLN A 51 17.73 -4.52 10.39
N PRO A 52 18.63 -5.50 10.69
CA PRO A 52 18.46 -6.87 10.25
C PRO A 52 17.10 -7.44 10.67
N GLY A 53 16.46 -8.17 9.76
CA GLY A 53 15.16 -8.79 10.00
C GLY A 53 13.97 -7.88 9.66
N VAL A 54 14.18 -6.61 9.31
CA VAL A 54 13.09 -5.68 8.99
C VAL A 54 12.85 -5.59 7.48
N PHE A 55 13.82 -5.12 6.71
CA PHE A 55 13.72 -4.96 5.25
C PHE A 55 14.95 -5.45 4.49
N ASP A 56 15.74 -6.32 5.05
CA ASP A 56 16.88 -6.95 4.37
C ASP A 56 16.48 -8.10 3.42
N ALA A 57 15.26 -8.67 3.63
CA ALA A 57 14.63 -9.63 2.73
C ALA A 57 13.12 -9.29 2.53
N PRO A 58 12.80 -8.10 1.98
CA PRO A 58 11.44 -7.62 1.90
C PRO A 58 10.57 -8.47 0.98
N GLN A 59 9.28 -8.55 1.28
CA GLN A 59 8.30 -9.15 0.38
C GLN A 59 7.87 -8.10 -0.65
N LEU A 60 8.00 -8.45 -1.92
CA LEU A 60 7.72 -7.57 -3.04
C LEU A 60 6.71 -8.25 -3.97
N PHE A 61 5.57 -7.60 -4.22
CA PHE A 61 4.55 -8.14 -5.10
C PHE A 61 4.17 -7.11 -6.15
N LEU A 62 4.22 -7.50 -7.41
CA LEU A 62 3.65 -6.74 -8.52
C LEU A 62 2.43 -7.49 -9.06
N ARG A 63 1.29 -6.82 -9.08
CA ARG A 63 0.08 -7.37 -9.72
C ARG A 63 -0.18 -6.62 -11.01
N LEU A 64 -0.60 -7.34 -12.03
CA LEU A 64 -1.11 -6.77 -13.28
C LEU A 64 -2.63 -6.95 -13.27
N LEU A 65 -3.35 -5.84 -13.25
CA LEU A 65 -4.81 -5.84 -13.15
C LEU A 65 -5.42 -5.26 -14.43
N ARG A 66 -6.35 -6.01 -14.99
CA ARG A 66 -7.20 -5.60 -16.10
C ARG A 66 -8.65 -5.56 -15.60
N TYR A 67 -9.26 -4.41 -15.71
CA TYR A 67 -10.68 -4.21 -15.43
C TYR A 67 -11.45 -4.23 -16.74
N ALA A 68 -12.42 -5.13 -16.84
CA ALA A 68 -13.28 -5.25 -18.02
C ALA A 68 -14.08 -3.95 -18.26
N PRO A 69 -14.49 -3.68 -19.52
CA PRO A 69 -15.27 -2.49 -19.88
C PRO A 69 -16.75 -2.61 -19.43
N GLU A 70 -16.97 -3.12 -18.23
CA GLU A 70 -18.29 -3.21 -17.61
C GLU A 70 -18.49 -2.02 -16.67
N VAL A 71 -19.57 -1.26 -16.89
CA VAL A 71 -19.89 -0.11 -16.04
C VAL A 71 -20.23 -0.61 -14.63
N SER A 72 -19.60 -0.02 -13.64
CA SER A 72 -19.85 -0.35 -12.24
C SER A 72 -21.24 0.13 -11.81
N VAL A 73 -21.93 -0.71 -11.04
CA VAL A 73 -23.25 -0.44 -10.46
C VAL A 73 -23.17 -0.75 -8.96
N PRO A 74 -22.72 0.21 -8.14
CA PRO A 74 -22.50 0.01 -6.71
C PRO A 74 -23.71 -0.55 -5.96
N GLU A 75 -24.92 -0.14 -6.33
CA GLU A 75 -26.17 -0.57 -5.72
C GLU A 75 -26.45 -2.06 -5.96
N ARG A 76 -25.81 -2.64 -6.97
CA ARG A 76 -25.88 -4.07 -7.31
C ARG A 76 -24.62 -4.83 -6.90
N GLY A 77 -23.68 -4.17 -6.21
CA GLY A 77 -22.39 -4.76 -5.84
C GLY A 77 -21.43 -4.98 -7.01
N ILE A 78 -21.65 -4.31 -8.16
CA ILE A 78 -20.77 -4.43 -9.35
C ILE A 78 -19.71 -3.33 -9.30
N TYR A 79 -18.45 -3.77 -9.13
CA TYR A 79 -17.29 -2.91 -9.02
C TYR A 79 -16.16 -3.39 -9.93
N GLY A 80 -15.26 -2.50 -10.33
CA GLY A 80 -13.96 -2.90 -10.84
C GLY A 80 -13.13 -3.56 -9.73
N ALA A 81 -13.09 -2.92 -8.55
CA ALA A 81 -12.62 -3.52 -7.31
C ALA A 81 -13.45 -3.02 -6.13
N GLY A 82 -13.93 -3.92 -5.29
CA GLY A 82 -14.68 -3.60 -4.09
C GLY A 82 -13.86 -2.79 -3.08
N ALA A 83 -14.54 -2.13 -2.14
CA ALA A 83 -13.90 -1.30 -1.15
C ALA A 83 -13.06 -2.13 -0.16
N HIS A 84 -11.76 -1.82 -0.08
CA HIS A 84 -10.78 -2.51 0.76
C HIS A 84 -9.67 -1.56 1.23
N THR A 85 -8.82 -2.05 2.10
CA THR A 85 -7.52 -1.48 2.45
C THR A 85 -6.43 -2.41 1.97
N ASP A 86 -5.23 -1.88 1.71
CA ASP A 86 -4.05 -2.71 1.45
C ASP A 86 -3.50 -3.26 2.78
N TYR A 87 -3.00 -4.47 2.75
CA TYR A 87 -2.65 -5.20 3.98
C TYR A 87 -1.29 -4.84 4.55
N GLY A 88 -0.37 -4.40 3.70
CA GLY A 88 1.02 -4.25 4.04
C GLY A 88 1.47 -2.86 4.46
N MET A 89 2.65 -2.45 3.98
CA MET A 89 3.27 -1.19 4.37
C MET A 89 2.95 -0.08 3.39
N VAL A 90 3.36 -0.23 2.15
CA VAL A 90 3.26 0.80 1.11
C VAL A 90 2.88 0.16 -0.21
N THR A 91 1.92 0.77 -0.89
CA THR A 91 1.53 0.44 -2.26
C THR A 91 1.90 1.58 -3.20
N MET A 92 2.57 1.26 -4.29
CA MET A 92 2.85 2.17 -5.40
C MET A 92 2.04 1.72 -6.61
N LEU A 93 1.06 2.51 -7.00
CA LEU A 93 0.12 2.18 -8.06
C LEU A 93 0.39 2.99 -9.33
N ALA A 94 0.77 2.30 -10.41
CA ALA A 94 0.68 2.84 -11.75
C ALA A 94 -0.69 2.55 -12.37
N THR A 95 -1.22 3.48 -13.14
CA THR A 95 -2.48 3.31 -13.87
C THR A 95 -2.30 3.76 -15.33
N ASP A 96 -3.18 3.27 -16.20
CA ASP A 96 -3.40 3.92 -17.48
C ASP A 96 -4.10 5.30 -17.29
N GLU A 97 -4.55 5.90 -18.40
CA GLU A 97 -5.18 7.23 -18.39
C GLU A 97 -6.69 7.17 -18.02
N ASN A 98 -7.25 5.98 -17.76
CA ASN A 98 -8.64 5.81 -17.39
C ASN A 98 -8.83 5.98 -15.88
N ASP A 99 -9.69 6.92 -15.51
CA ASP A 99 -10.09 7.15 -14.14
C ASP A 99 -10.87 5.95 -13.56
N GLY A 100 -11.06 5.95 -12.25
CA GLY A 100 -11.88 4.93 -11.59
C GLY A 100 -11.49 4.67 -10.16
N LEU A 101 -10.26 5.03 -9.75
CA LEU A 101 -9.87 4.92 -8.35
C LEU A 101 -10.61 5.93 -7.49
N GLN A 102 -11.17 5.48 -6.39
CA GLN A 102 -11.77 6.31 -5.35
C GLN A 102 -11.18 5.97 -3.99
N ILE A 103 -11.00 6.97 -3.16
CA ILE A 103 -10.59 6.84 -1.75
C ILE A 103 -11.71 7.30 -0.82
N GLN A 104 -11.75 6.73 0.38
CA GLN A 104 -12.61 7.16 1.46
C GLN A 104 -11.73 7.71 2.60
N PRO A 105 -11.62 9.03 2.75
CA PRO A 105 -10.82 9.62 3.82
C PRO A 105 -11.32 9.21 5.21
N ARG A 106 -10.38 8.98 6.13
CA ARG A 106 -10.66 8.68 7.54
C ARG A 106 -10.25 9.83 8.48
N THR A 107 -9.76 10.93 7.90
CA THR A 107 -9.30 12.08 8.67
C THR A 107 -10.48 12.86 9.22
N ALA A 108 -10.39 13.30 10.48
CA ALA A 108 -11.39 14.15 11.11
C ALA A 108 -11.65 15.40 10.25
N GLY A 109 -12.94 15.71 10.04
CA GLY A 109 -13.37 16.80 9.16
C GLY A 109 -13.51 16.43 7.68
N LEU A 110 -13.01 15.26 7.24
CA LEU A 110 -13.19 14.73 5.89
C LEU A 110 -13.94 13.39 5.87
N ALA A 111 -14.22 12.80 7.02
CA ALA A 111 -14.88 11.49 7.10
C ALA A 111 -16.28 11.49 6.46
N ASP A 112 -16.99 12.64 6.49
CA ASP A 112 -18.34 12.81 5.95
C ASP A 112 -18.37 13.14 4.45
N VAL A 113 -17.20 13.36 3.81
CA VAL A 113 -17.13 13.69 2.38
C VAL A 113 -17.48 12.49 1.49
N GLY A 114 -17.46 11.28 2.05
CA GLY A 114 -17.72 10.05 1.31
C GLY A 114 -16.53 9.64 0.42
N TRP A 115 -16.83 9.22 -0.81
CA TRP A 115 -15.83 8.77 -1.76
C TRP A 115 -15.30 9.93 -2.61
N ILE A 116 -13.98 10.03 -2.72
CA ILE A 116 -13.27 11.05 -3.52
C ILE A 116 -12.57 10.36 -4.69
N ASP A 117 -12.76 10.89 -5.91
CA ASP A 117 -12.05 10.41 -7.09
C ASP A 117 -10.56 10.78 -7.03
N VAL A 118 -9.71 9.83 -7.39
CA VAL A 118 -8.28 10.04 -7.59
C VAL A 118 -8.00 10.02 -9.08
N PRO A 119 -7.73 11.16 -9.71
CA PRO A 119 -7.55 11.23 -11.15
C PRO A 119 -6.28 10.48 -11.58
N ALA A 120 -6.39 9.75 -12.70
CA ALA A 120 -5.24 9.17 -13.36
C ALA A 120 -4.34 10.28 -13.92
N ARG A 121 -3.01 10.13 -13.75
CA ARG A 121 -2.03 11.09 -14.29
C ARG A 121 -0.90 10.33 -14.95
N ARG A 122 -0.68 10.58 -16.22
CA ARG A 122 0.42 9.98 -16.96
C ARG A 122 1.77 10.30 -16.31
N GLY A 123 2.60 9.28 -16.13
CA GLY A 123 3.94 9.42 -15.54
C GLY A 123 3.96 9.65 -14.03
N ALA A 124 2.80 9.60 -13.36
CA ALA A 124 2.71 9.64 -11.91
C ALA A 124 2.41 8.26 -11.33
N LEU A 125 2.87 8.02 -10.10
CA LEU A 125 2.44 6.89 -9.28
C LEU A 125 1.58 7.42 -8.13
N ILE A 126 0.52 6.69 -7.84
CA ILE A 126 -0.29 6.92 -6.65
C ILE A 126 0.31 6.09 -5.52
N VAL A 127 0.60 6.73 -4.39
CA VAL A 127 1.16 6.04 -3.22
C VAL A 127 0.14 6.03 -2.10
N ASN A 128 -0.14 4.86 -1.56
CA ASN A 128 -0.98 4.71 -0.37
C ASN A 128 -0.31 3.80 0.67
N LEU A 129 -0.74 3.97 1.90
CA LEU A 129 -0.23 3.25 3.06
C LEU A 129 -1.19 2.11 3.41
N GLY A 130 -0.63 1.01 3.89
CA GLY A 130 -1.38 -0.20 4.22
C GLY A 130 -1.53 -0.43 5.72
N ASP A 131 -2.25 -1.50 6.04
CA ASP A 131 -2.68 -1.84 7.40
C ASP A 131 -1.52 -2.14 8.36
N LEU A 132 -0.44 -2.78 7.89
CA LEU A 132 0.75 -3.03 8.72
C LEU A 132 1.42 -1.72 9.15
N LEU A 133 1.47 -0.71 8.27
CA LEU A 133 2.02 0.60 8.64
C LEU A 133 1.09 1.33 9.61
N GLU A 134 -0.24 1.25 9.43
CA GLU A 134 -1.20 1.80 10.41
C GLU A 134 -1.00 1.19 11.80
N ARG A 135 -0.83 -0.13 11.87
CA ARG A 135 -0.55 -0.85 13.12
C ARG A 135 0.79 -0.42 13.74
N TRP A 136 1.85 -0.39 12.94
CA TRP A 136 3.19 -0.02 13.41
C TRP A 136 3.24 1.39 13.98
N THR A 137 2.48 2.31 13.35
CA THR A 137 2.42 3.72 13.75
C THR A 137 1.27 4.05 14.73
N ASN A 138 0.64 3.04 15.34
CA ASN A 138 -0.47 3.21 16.27
C ASN A 138 -1.64 4.05 15.72
N GLY A 139 -1.84 4.03 14.40
CA GLY A 139 -2.85 4.82 13.72
C GLY A 139 -2.42 6.28 13.43
N ARG A 140 -1.15 6.64 13.63
CA ARG A 140 -0.62 7.97 13.23
C ARG A 140 -0.64 8.12 11.70
N PHE A 141 -0.33 7.05 10.98
CA PHE A 141 -0.56 6.92 9.55
C PHE A 141 -1.72 5.95 9.32
N LEU A 142 -2.65 6.33 8.48
CA LEU A 142 -3.87 5.56 8.26
C LEU A 142 -3.80 4.77 6.94
N SER A 143 -4.24 3.53 6.99
CA SER A 143 -4.54 2.74 5.79
C SER A 143 -5.84 3.25 5.18
N THR A 144 -5.74 3.80 3.98
CA THR A 144 -6.87 4.45 3.33
C THR A 144 -7.72 3.45 2.57
N ARG A 145 -9.00 3.36 2.93
CA ARG A 145 -9.96 2.53 2.22
C ARG A 145 -10.18 3.07 0.81
N HIS A 146 -10.11 2.20 -0.18
CA HIS A 146 -10.24 2.58 -1.59
C HIS A 146 -11.00 1.53 -2.40
N ARG A 147 -11.49 1.93 -3.57
CA ARG A 147 -12.24 1.08 -4.50
C ARG A 147 -11.99 1.52 -5.93
N VAL A 148 -12.38 0.69 -6.91
CA VAL A 148 -12.35 1.04 -8.33
C VAL A 148 -13.75 0.95 -8.91
N LEU A 149 -14.19 2.04 -9.53
CA LEU A 149 -15.42 2.11 -10.32
C LEU A 149 -15.07 2.34 -11.79
N ASN A 150 -15.56 1.49 -12.67
CA ASN A 150 -15.57 1.79 -14.10
C ASN A 150 -16.81 2.64 -14.39
N LYS A 151 -16.62 3.92 -14.71
CA LYS A 151 -17.71 4.88 -14.93
C LYS A 151 -18.06 5.06 -16.39
N ASN A 152 -17.13 4.78 -17.30
CA ASN A 152 -17.22 5.11 -18.71
C ASN A 152 -17.32 3.90 -19.65
N GLY A 153 -17.30 2.69 -19.12
CA GLY A 153 -17.38 1.48 -19.93
C GLY A 153 -16.12 1.21 -20.76
N LEU A 154 -14.99 1.80 -20.40
CA LEU A 154 -13.71 1.54 -21.03
C LEU A 154 -12.90 0.51 -20.25
N GLU A 155 -12.09 -0.26 -20.96
CA GLU A 155 -11.11 -1.13 -20.33
C GLU A 155 -10.07 -0.28 -19.59
N ARG A 156 -9.69 -0.71 -18.37
CA ARG A 156 -8.72 -0.03 -17.52
C ARG A 156 -7.63 -1.00 -17.09
N PHE A 157 -6.40 -0.51 -17.01
CA PHE A 157 -5.26 -1.27 -16.49
C PHE A 157 -4.65 -0.58 -15.29
N SER A 158 -4.17 -1.37 -14.34
CA SER A 158 -3.37 -0.87 -13.24
C SER A 158 -2.32 -1.88 -12.78
N MET A 159 -1.27 -1.37 -12.16
CA MET A 159 -0.12 -2.16 -11.71
C MET A 159 0.27 -1.72 -10.30
N PRO A 160 -0.40 -2.24 -9.24
CA PRO A 160 0.03 -2.02 -7.88
C PRO A 160 1.31 -2.82 -7.60
N PHE A 161 2.29 -2.14 -7.03
CA PHE A 161 3.49 -2.72 -6.47
C PHE A 161 3.44 -2.58 -4.95
N PHE A 162 3.41 -3.72 -4.27
CA PHE A 162 3.34 -3.81 -2.82
C PHE A 162 4.73 -3.99 -2.26
N TRP A 163 5.02 -3.19 -1.25
CA TRP A 163 6.28 -3.18 -0.50
C TRP A 163 6.01 -3.54 0.94
N GLU A 164 6.53 -4.70 1.35
CA GLU A 164 6.27 -5.28 2.65
C GLU A 164 7.58 -5.59 3.39
N PRO A 165 7.59 -5.58 4.73
CA PRO A 165 8.76 -6.00 5.49
C PRO A 165 9.06 -7.48 5.27
N ASN A 166 10.16 -7.96 5.86
CA ASN A 166 10.47 -9.38 5.86
C ASN A 166 9.28 -10.20 6.39
N PHE A 167 9.06 -11.36 5.82
CA PHE A 167 7.97 -12.26 6.23
C PHE A 167 7.98 -12.56 7.73
N THR A 168 9.18 -12.67 8.32
CA THR A 168 9.39 -12.96 9.75
C THR A 168 9.44 -11.73 10.63
N CYS A 169 9.36 -10.52 10.08
CA CYS A 169 9.40 -9.27 10.83
C CYS A 169 8.25 -9.18 11.82
N ILE A 170 8.54 -8.84 13.07
CA ILE A 170 7.51 -8.54 14.07
C ILE A 170 7.19 -7.05 13.99
N CYS A 171 5.95 -6.74 13.59
CA CYS A 171 5.41 -5.39 13.58
C CYS A 171 4.77 -5.10 14.94
N GLU A 172 5.46 -4.33 15.75
CA GLU A 172 5.01 -3.85 17.06
C GLU A 172 4.91 -2.34 17.04
N VAL A 173 3.94 -1.77 17.78
CA VAL A 173 3.76 -0.32 17.84
C VAL A 173 5.07 0.37 18.20
N LEU A 174 5.47 1.32 17.35
CA LEU A 174 6.71 2.08 17.53
C LEU A 174 6.64 2.94 18.80
N PRO A 175 7.71 2.98 19.61
CA PRO A 175 7.74 3.79 20.82
C PRO A 175 7.46 5.28 20.58
N SER A 176 7.85 5.82 19.42
CA SER A 176 7.56 7.21 19.03
C SER A 176 6.08 7.46 18.69
N CYS A 177 5.27 6.40 18.59
CA CYS A 177 3.85 6.47 18.24
C CYS A 177 2.91 6.14 19.41
N CYS A 178 3.42 5.92 20.60
CA CYS A 178 2.62 5.65 21.78
C CYS A 178 3.15 6.38 23.03
N CYS A 179 2.27 6.62 23.98
CA CYS A 179 2.57 7.22 25.28
C CYS A 179 1.48 6.78 26.27
N PRO A 180 1.56 7.11 27.57
CA PRO A 180 0.52 6.77 28.55
C PRO A 180 -0.89 7.21 28.15
N GLU A 181 -1.01 8.37 27.51
CA GLU A 181 -2.28 8.96 27.05
C GLU A 181 -2.77 8.37 25.71
N ASN A 182 -1.87 7.72 24.95
CA ASN A 182 -2.15 7.01 23.70
C ASN A 182 -1.42 5.66 23.70
N PRO A 183 -1.86 4.69 24.51
CA PRO A 183 -1.21 3.38 24.60
C PRO A 183 -1.31 2.60 23.28
N PRO A 184 -0.50 1.53 23.10
CA PRO A 184 -0.57 0.68 21.92
C PRO A 184 -1.98 0.14 21.70
N LYS A 185 -2.55 0.40 20.53
CA LYS A 185 -3.90 -0.03 20.10
C LYS A 185 -3.88 -1.41 19.44
N PHE A 186 -2.71 -1.82 18.98
CA PHE A 186 -2.54 -3.05 18.22
C PHE A 186 -1.53 -3.97 18.91
N PRO A 187 -1.83 -5.26 19.08
CA PRO A 187 -0.86 -6.23 19.56
C PRO A 187 0.25 -6.43 18.51
N PRO A 188 1.44 -6.86 18.93
CA PRO A 188 2.49 -7.28 18.00
C PRO A 188 1.97 -8.38 17.07
N VAL A 189 2.40 -8.33 15.80
CA VAL A 189 2.04 -9.34 14.80
C VAL A 189 3.24 -9.60 13.90
N LYS A 190 3.43 -10.85 13.51
CA LYS A 190 4.39 -11.22 12.49
C LYS A 190 3.82 -10.84 11.12
N ALA A 191 4.60 -10.11 10.32
CA ALA A 191 4.15 -9.56 9.05
C ALA A 191 3.55 -10.64 8.12
N GLY A 192 4.27 -11.76 7.97
CA GLY A 192 3.79 -12.85 7.13
C GLY A 192 2.48 -13.47 7.60
N ASP A 193 2.32 -13.68 8.90
CA ASP A 193 1.10 -14.27 9.45
C ASP A 193 -0.09 -13.32 9.26
N TYR A 194 0.14 -12.01 9.44
CA TYR A 194 -0.87 -10.99 9.16
C TYR A 194 -1.29 -11.00 7.70
N LEU A 195 -0.33 -10.97 6.77
CA LEU A 195 -0.61 -10.98 5.34
C LEU A 195 -1.38 -12.24 4.92
N LEU A 196 -0.94 -13.43 5.37
CA LEU A 196 -1.63 -14.68 5.07
C LEU A 196 -3.06 -14.71 5.62
N GLY A 197 -3.26 -14.22 6.85
CA GLY A 197 -4.60 -14.08 7.44
C GLY A 197 -5.51 -13.21 6.58
N ARG A 198 -5.02 -12.03 6.16
CA ARG A 198 -5.78 -11.12 5.30
C ARG A 198 -6.09 -11.72 3.92
N TYR A 199 -5.13 -12.46 3.33
CA TYR A 199 -5.38 -13.20 2.09
C TYR A 199 -6.46 -14.28 2.26
N GLY A 200 -6.44 -15.03 3.37
CA GLY A 200 -7.46 -16.03 3.68
C GLY A 200 -8.86 -15.44 3.83
N GLU A 201 -8.99 -14.23 4.39
CA GLU A 201 -10.28 -13.54 4.54
C GLU A 201 -10.86 -13.02 3.23
N THR A 202 -10.02 -12.69 2.24
CA THR A 202 -10.43 -11.90 1.08
C THR A 202 -10.33 -12.64 -0.26
N HIS A 203 -9.64 -13.78 -0.30
CA HIS A 203 -9.44 -14.56 -1.51
C HIS A 203 -9.95 -16.00 -1.30
N ALA A 204 -11.05 -16.35 -1.95
CA ALA A 204 -11.68 -17.69 -1.83
C ALA A 204 -10.72 -18.87 -2.11
N ALA A 205 -9.68 -18.66 -2.91
CA ALA A 205 -8.66 -19.67 -3.20
C ALA A 205 -7.69 -19.95 -2.04
N TYR A 206 -7.62 -19.08 -1.04
CA TYR A 206 -6.75 -19.21 0.14
C TYR A 206 -7.50 -19.72 1.39
N GLY A 207 -8.81 -19.91 1.31
CA GLY A 207 -9.66 -20.43 2.41
C GLY A 207 -9.57 -21.94 2.63
N GLY A 208 -8.55 -22.61 2.09
CA GLY A 208 -8.23 -24.00 2.41
C GLY A 208 -7.33 -24.05 3.64
N GLU A 209 -7.70 -24.89 4.60
CA GLU A 209 -7.13 -25.23 5.92
C GLU A 209 -5.93 -24.43 6.42
N PRO A 210 -5.90 -24.01 7.72
CA PRO A 210 -4.75 -23.32 8.30
C PRO A 210 -3.50 -24.19 8.09
N LEU A 211 -2.44 -23.61 7.53
CA LEU A 211 -1.13 -24.23 7.52
C LEU A 211 -0.78 -24.60 8.96
N ALA A 212 -0.71 -25.89 9.24
CA ALA A 212 -0.28 -26.37 10.55
C ALA A 212 1.05 -25.75 10.93
N ALA A 213 1.13 -25.28 12.17
CA ALA A 213 2.29 -24.62 12.76
C ALA A 213 3.49 -25.56 12.88
#